data_9c0c2251500d0ab4d97b55093c967e29
#
_entry.id   9c0c2251500d0ab4d97b55093c967e29
#
_cell.length_a   1.000
_cell.length_b   1.000
_cell.length_c   1.000
_cell.angle_alpha   90.00
_cell.angle_beta   90.00
_cell.angle_gamma   90.00
#
_symmetry.space_group_name_H-M   'P 1'
#
loop_
_entity.id
_entity.type
_entity.pdbx_description
1 polymer ?
#
loop_
_entity_poly.entity_id
_entity_poly.type
_entity_poly.pdbx_seq_one_letter_code
_entity_poly.pdbx_strand_id
1 'polypeptide(L)'
;MGKFKSKLGAFVKGEKLSSSVLTVIVIGLVVAVNVIVYVLGSYFGLFLFTPPEMDFSISGATDEYFEDAIEQGKEVKIMFCRAKDEIETNNAGRYVMQTALQFAERYPDFIKVDFLNIVTRTDSEGNYVDLSKYQMENEDGQKSNLLKSSVIFECEDNVKVVVDDYSSTGYSDFFTLDSSGNAYAYNGEEVIASMVMWVLKNEHKTAYFTTRHGETADFGFRNMLNSAGYNIEMLDLRNSDIEIPPEDALVVISNPKKDFERAQEGSNIIAEIEKLREFMHNGGSLYVAIDPYADELPVLESFIAEFGIEISASEHSGNTLRNIVRDSNNAITSDFYTLVADNSNNEISKQILEKTREYNNSKVIVKESAVLELDESKGAIPLLSTSSSSALYSAGERIDSAGEYCVAALSTYENKDGDIGSMVVIPGIYLTATDVLTSGGYANREFVYAMLEKAFGIENLPYGCNTVFYTEGILENLTMGTARVYAVLLLMIPVAVACVGAFVIVKRKNR
;
A
#
# COMPACT_ATOMS: atom_id res chain seq x y z
N MET A 1 1.74 -60.94 -22.29
CA MET A 1 0.71 -60.29 -21.49
C MET A 1 -0.19 -61.25 -20.68
N GLY A 2 -0.31 -62.51 -21.05
CA GLY A 2 -1.19 -63.48 -20.34
C GLY A 2 -0.66 -64.01 -19.00
N LYS A 3 0.66 -64.13 -18.81
CA LYS A 3 1.24 -64.68 -17.57
C LYS A 3 1.29 -63.70 -16.37
N PHE A 4 1.16 -62.40 -16.61
CA PHE A 4 1.14 -61.38 -15.56
C PHE A 4 -0.27 -61.26 -14.90
N LYS A 5 -1.33 -61.38 -15.71
CA LYS A 5 -2.70 -61.39 -15.21
C LYS A 5 -3.05 -62.64 -14.36
N SER A 6 -2.46 -63.80 -14.68
CA SER A 6 -2.72 -65.00 -13.88
C SER A 6 -2.01 -65.02 -12.52
N LYS A 7 -0.84 -64.36 -12.42
CA LYS A 7 -0.12 -64.22 -11.11
C LYS A 7 -0.76 -63.18 -10.22
N LEU A 8 -1.31 -62.09 -10.77
CA LEU A 8 -2.05 -61.09 -10.00
C LEU A 8 -3.39 -61.62 -9.46
N GLY A 9 -4.08 -62.45 -10.24
CA GLY A 9 -5.32 -63.12 -9.84
C GLY A 9 -5.13 -64.22 -8.76
N ALA A 10 -3.97 -64.88 -8.75
CA ALA A 10 -3.64 -65.86 -7.71
C ALA A 10 -3.23 -65.20 -6.39
N PHE A 11 -2.59 -64.00 -6.44
CA PHE A 11 -2.22 -63.19 -5.29
C PHE A 11 -3.43 -62.67 -4.52
N VAL A 12 -4.53 -62.38 -5.25
CA VAL A 12 -5.76 -61.83 -4.64
C VAL A 12 -6.66 -62.93 -4.08
N LYS A 13 -6.47 -64.23 -4.43
CA LYS A 13 -7.36 -65.31 -4.02
C LYS A 13 -6.85 -66.30 -2.96
N GLY A 14 -5.64 -66.14 -2.46
CA GLY A 14 -5.05 -67.30 -1.77
C GLY A 14 -4.29 -67.13 -0.49
N GLU A 15 -4.12 -65.99 0.13
CA GLU A 15 -3.59 -65.93 1.50
C GLU A 15 -4.13 -64.69 2.21
N LYS A 16 -4.56 -64.84 3.47
CA LYS A 16 -4.83 -63.72 4.38
C LYS A 16 -3.54 -62.94 4.57
N LEU A 17 -3.33 -61.91 3.75
CA LEU A 17 -2.26 -60.93 4.01
C LEU A 17 -2.38 -60.53 5.47
N SER A 18 -1.31 -60.77 6.27
CA SER A 18 -1.33 -60.37 7.65
C SER A 18 -1.66 -58.86 7.69
N SER A 19 -2.52 -58.49 8.63
CA SER A 19 -2.96 -57.09 8.80
C SER A 19 -1.79 -56.12 8.78
N SER A 20 -0.63 -56.53 9.27
CA SER A 20 0.62 -55.76 9.27
C SER A 20 1.18 -55.50 7.86
N VAL A 21 1.13 -56.50 6.95
CA VAL A 21 1.58 -56.34 5.56
C VAL A 21 0.66 -55.41 4.81
N LEU A 22 -0.64 -55.51 5.02
CA LEU A 22 -1.62 -54.58 4.39
C LEU A 22 -1.39 -53.14 4.87
N THR A 23 -1.12 -52.94 6.17
CA THR A 23 -0.81 -51.62 6.73
C THR A 23 0.46 -51.03 6.11
N VAL A 24 1.53 -51.82 5.99
CA VAL A 24 2.78 -51.35 5.34
C VAL A 24 2.56 -50.99 3.88
N ILE A 25 1.72 -51.79 3.16
CA ILE A 25 1.37 -51.47 1.76
C ILE A 25 0.59 -50.16 1.65
N VAL A 26 -0.40 -49.92 2.56
CA VAL A 26 -1.18 -48.69 2.58
C VAL A 26 -0.30 -47.47 2.93
N ILE A 27 0.56 -47.58 3.92
CA ILE A 27 1.50 -46.50 4.26
C ILE A 27 2.46 -46.24 3.10
N GLY A 28 3.02 -47.29 2.49
CA GLY A 28 3.89 -47.16 1.31
C GLY A 28 3.18 -46.51 0.12
N LEU A 29 1.90 -46.82 -0.08
CA LEU A 29 1.09 -46.22 -1.15
C LEU A 29 0.76 -44.75 -0.87
N VAL A 30 0.46 -44.38 0.35
CA VAL A 30 0.26 -42.98 0.75
C VAL A 30 1.55 -42.17 0.58
N VAL A 31 2.68 -42.70 1.02
CA VAL A 31 4.00 -42.05 0.82
C VAL A 31 4.31 -41.94 -0.67
N ALA A 32 4.10 -42.99 -1.46
CA ALA A 32 4.34 -42.94 -2.90
C ALA A 32 3.45 -41.92 -3.62
N VAL A 33 2.16 -41.84 -3.27
CA VAL A 33 1.25 -40.82 -3.82
C VAL A 33 1.71 -39.41 -3.45
N ASN A 34 2.10 -39.17 -2.20
CA ASN A 34 2.59 -37.86 -1.79
C ASN A 34 3.89 -37.49 -2.50
N VAL A 35 4.83 -38.45 -2.68
CA VAL A 35 6.06 -38.21 -3.44
C VAL A 35 5.77 -37.95 -4.93
N ILE A 36 4.83 -38.71 -5.52
CA ILE A 36 4.40 -38.50 -6.91
C ILE A 36 3.75 -37.11 -7.06
N VAL A 37 2.84 -36.73 -6.18
CA VAL A 37 2.21 -35.40 -6.19
C VAL A 37 3.23 -34.30 -6.01
N TYR A 38 4.20 -34.46 -5.12
CA TYR A 38 5.28 -33.51 -4.92
C TYR A 38 6.19 -33.38 -6.15
N VAL A 39 6.61 -34.53 -6.74
CA VAL A 39 7.47 -34.54 -7.94
C VAL A 39 6.73 -34.02 -9.16
N LEU A 40 5.47 -34.39 -9.36
CA LEU A 40 4.63 -33.84 -10.44
C LEU A 40 4.35 -32.36 -10.23
N GLY A 41 4.10 -31.94 -8.99
CA GLY A 41 3.94 -30.53 -8.63
C GLY A 41 5.19 -29.72 -8.97
N SER A 42 6.36 -30.16 -8.52
CA SER A 42 7.61 -29.42 -8.72
C SER A 42 8.17 -29.50 -10.15
N TYR A 43 7.95 -30.62 -10.89
CA TYR A 43 8.49 -30.81 -12.24
C TYR A 43 7.61 -30.28 -13.36
N PHE A 44 6.28 -30.25 -13.17
CA PHE A 44 5.31 -29.81 -14.16
C PHE A 44 4.54 -28.54 -13.77
N GLY A 45 4.92 -27.89 -12.64
CA GLY A 45 4.19 -26.73 -12.18
C GLY A 45 2.71 -27.01 -11.86
N LEU A 46 2.36 -28.30 -11.65
CA LEU A 46 0.99 -28.73 -11.32
C LEU A 46 0.66 -28.52 -9.84
N PHE A 47 1.21 -27.47 -9.23
CA PHE A 47 0.57 -26.91 -8.07
C PHE A 47 -0.73 -26.27 -8.53
N LEU A 48 -1.84 -26.56 -7.87
CA LEU A 48 -3.10 -25.81 -7.99
C LEU A 48 -3.00 -24.36 -7.45
N PHE A 49 -1.78 -23.85 -7.37
CA PHE A 49 -1.47 -22.45 -7.48
C PHE A 49 -1.27 -22.18 -8.97
N THR A 50 -2.36 -21.93 -9.69
CA THR A 50 -2.25 -20.94 -10.74
C THR A 50 -1.62 -19.74 -10.07
N PRO A 51 -0.42 -19.26 -10.49
CA PRO A 51 -0.05 -17.89 -10.20
C PRO A 51 -1.30 -17.09 -10.57
N PRO A 52 -1.76 -16.10 -9.77
CA PRO A 52 -2.83 -15.25 -10.22
C PRO A 52 -2.45 -14.88 -11.64
N GLU A 53 -3.27 -15.28 -12.63
CA GLU A 53 -3.02 -14.89 -14.02
C GLU A 53 -2.78 -13.41 -13.95
N MET A 54 -1.64 -12.92 -14.47
CA MET A 54 -1.33 -11.50 -14.41
C MET A 54 -2.46 -10.82 -15.14
N ASP A 55 -3.47 -10.39 -14.38
CA ASP A 55 -4.69 -9.82 -14.93
C ASP A 55 -4.45 -8.34 -15.14
N PHE A 56 -4.19 -7.98 -16.39
CA PHE A 56 -4.05 -6.59 -16.84
C PHE A 56 -5.41 -6.00 -17.26
N SER A 57 -6.53 -6.67 -16.98
CA SER A 57 -7.85 -6.14 -17.28
C SER A 57 -8.20 -4.98 -16.35
N ILE A 58 -8.98 -4.04 -16.89
CA ILE A 58 -9.52 -2.93 -16.12
C ILE A 58 -10.62 -3.46 -15.20
N SER A 59 -10.53 -3.16 -13.91
CA SER A 59 -11.49 -3.59 -12.89
C SER A 59 -12.85 -2.89 -13.03
N GLY A 60 -13.86 -3.42 -12.34
CA GLY A 60 -15.17 -2.75 -12.26
C GLY A 60 -15.13 -1.47 -11.41
N ALA A 61 -14.15 -1.32 -10.53
CA ALA A 61 -13.99 -0.12 -9.69
C ALA A 61 -13.72 1.14 -10.52
N THR A 62 -13.05 1.01 -11.66
CA THR A 62 -12.83 2.14 -12.59
C THR A 62 -14.15 2.65 -13.20
N ASP A 63 -15.17 1.80 -13.38
CA ASP A 63 -16.46 2.25 -13.87
C ASP A 63 -17.13 3.21 -12.88
N GLU A 64 -17.13 2.86 -11.58
CA GLU A 64 -17.64 3.73 -10.51
C GLU A 64 -16.83 5.03 -10.42
N TYR A 65 -15.50 4.91 -10.54
CA TYR A 65 -14.59 6.05 -10.45
C TYR A 65 -14.80 7.07 -11.57
N PHE A 66 -15.23 6.62 -12.77
CA PHE A 66 -15.46 7.45 -13.94
C PHE A 66 -16.93 7.87 -14.14
N GLU A 67 -17.88 7.37 -13.35
CA GLU A 67 -19.31 7.58 -13.58
C GLU A 67 -19.65 9.05 -13.77
N ASP A 68 -19.34 9.91 -12.77
CA ASP A 68 -19.60 11.35 -12.84
C ASP A 68 -18.74 12.07 -13.89
N ALA A 69 -17.56 11.55 -14.20
CA ALA A 69 -16.65 12.16 -15.15
C ALA A 69 -17.13 11.98 -16.60
N ILE A 70 -17.67 10.80 -16.92
CA ILE A 70 -18.23 10.51 -18.26
C ILE A 70 -19.45 11.38 -18.54
N GLU A 71 -20.28 11.67 -17.54
CA GLU A 71 -21.46 12.54 -17.67
C GLU A 71 -21.10 13.99 -18.04
N GLN A 72 -19.86 14.45 -17.77
CA GLN A 72 -19.39 15.78 -18.16
C GLN A 72 -19.23 15.93 -19.69
N GLY A 73 -19.17 14.83 -20.44
CA GLY A 73 -19.07 14.82 -21.91
C GLY A 73 -17.75 15.40 -22.46
N LYS A 74 -16.70 15.46 -21.63
CA LYS A 74 -15.34 15.87 -22.04
C LYS A 74 -14.58 14.68 -22.59
N GLU A 75 -13.60 14.95 -23.46
CA GLU A 75 -12.70 13.94 -24.03
C GLU A 75 -11.30 14.12 -23.42
N VAL A 76 -10.71 13.03 -22.95
CA VAL A 76 -9.32 12.98 -22.47
C VAL A 76 -8.44 12.30 -23.50
N LYS A 77 -7.34 12.94 -23.88
CA LYS A 77 -6.36 12.41 -24.81
C LYS A 77 -5.12 11.91 -24.06
N ILE A 78 -4.75 10.63 -24.29
CA ILE A 78 -3.54 9.99 -23.79
C ILE A 78 -2.55 9.90 -24.95
N MET A 79 -1.40 10.57 -24.84
CA MET A 79 -0.42 10.61 -25.93
C MET A 79 0.91 10.04 -25.49
N PHE A 80 1.39 9.02 -26.19
CA PHE A 80 2.71 8.43 -26.01
C PHE A 80 3.74 9.20 -26.84
N CYS A 81 4.86 9.62 -26.22
CA CYS A 81 5.89 10.44 -26.86
C CYS A 81 6.85 9.66 -27.78
N ARG A 82 6.39 8.56 -28.36
CA ARG A 82 7.11 7.73 -29.33
C ARG A 82 6.14 6.96 -30.23
N ALA A 83 6.61 6.48 -31.37
CA ALA A 83 5.79 5.72 -32.30
C ALA A 83 5.35 4.37 -31.71
N LYS A 84 4.18 3.90 -32.13
CA LYS A 84 3.56 2.66 -31.62
C LYS A 84 4.46 1.44 -31.77
N ASP A 85 5.10 1.26 -32.91
CA ASP A 85 6.01 0.15 -33.20
C ASP A 85 7.29 0.18 -32.34
N GLU A 86 7.75 1.36 -31.95
CA GLU A 86 8.84 1.52 -30.99
C GLU A 86 8.43 1.07 -29.59
N ILE A 87 7.19 1.39 -29.15
CA ILE A 87 6.66 0.96 -27.85
C ILE A 87 6.49 -0.56 -27.79
N GLU A 88 6.00 -1.18 -28.88
CA GLU A 88 5.76 -2.63 -28.92
C GLU A 88 7.03 -3.46 -28.67
N THR A 89 8.21 -2.89 -28.95
CA THR A 89 9.50 -3.53 -28.69
C THR A 89 10.05 -3.31 -27.27
N ASN A 90 9.45 -2.39 -26.51
CA ASN A 90 9.81 -2.07 -25.14
C ASN A 90 8.89 -2.81 -24.16
N ASN A 91 9.45 -3.59 -23.24
CA ASN A 91 8.63 -4.40 -22.34
C ASN A 91 7.78 -3.57 -21.38
N ALA A 92 8.34 -2.52 -20.76
CA ALA A 92 7.60 -1.67 -19.82
C ALA A 92 6.53 -0.83 -20.54
N GLY A 93 6.92 -0.01 -21.52
CA GLY A 93 6.00 0.85 -22.25
C GLY A 93 4.88 0.11 -22.97
N ARG A 94 5.13 -1.14 -23.41
CA ARG A 94 4.11 -1.98 -24.02
C ARG A 94 2.93 -2.27 -23.09
N TYR A 95 3.18 -2.58 -21.81
CA TYR A 95 2.11 -2.81 -20.84
C TYR A 95 1.30 -1.54 -20.63
N VAL A 96 1.96 -0.39 -20.45
CA VAL A 96 1.27 0.90 -20.29
C VAL A 96 0.42 1.23 -21.51
N MET A 97 0.97 1.07 -22.71
CA MET A 97 0.22 1.28 -23.95
C MET A 97 -0.99 0.36 -24.08
N GLN A 98 -0.84 -0.93 -23.78
CA GLN A 98 -1.93 -1.88 -23.84
C GLN A 98 -3.04 -1.54 -22.84
N THR A 99 -2.70 -1.14 -21.62
CA THR A 99 -3.69 -0.68 -20.64
C THR A 99 -4.41 0.57 -21.15
N ALA A 100 -3.68 1.57 -21.66
CA ALA A 100 -4.30 2.77 -22.22
C ALA A 100 -5.26 2.46 -23.40
N LEU A 101 -4.89 1.51 -24.27
CA LEU A 101 -5.76 1.08 -25.38
C LEU A 101 -7.02 0.35 -24.86
N GLN A 102 -6.92 -0.42 -23.77
CA GLN A 102 -8.10 -1.02 -23.13
C GLN A 102 -9.03 0.05 -22.55
N PHE A 103 -8.50 1.11 -21.95
CA PHE A 103 -9.29 2.25 -21.50
C PHE A 103 -10.01 2.92 -22.67
N ALA A 104 -9.33 3.17 -23.79
CA ALA A 104 -9.95 3.75 -24.98
C ALA A 104 -11.02 2.82 -25.62
N GLU A 105 -10.83 1.49 -25.54
CA GLU A 105 -11.82 0.53 -26.03
C GLU A 105 -13.06 0.48 -25.11
N ARG A 106 -12.85 0.54 -23.79
CA ARG A 106 -13.94 0.50 -22.80
C ARG A 106 -14.73 1.80 -22.72
N TYR A 107 -14.06 2.94 -22.91
CA TYR A 107 -14.63 4.30 -22.84
C TYR A 107 -14.39 5.10 -24.12
N PRO A 108 -14.92 4.66 -25.29
CA PRO A 108 -14.52 5.17 -26.60
C PRO A 108 -14.92 6.62 -26.86
N ASP A 109 -15.94 7.15 -26.17
CA ASP A 109 -16.37 8.55 -26.29
C ASP A 109 -15.71 9.48 -25.26
N PHE A 110 -14.95 8.91 -24.32
CA PHE A 110 -14.35 9.60 -23.20
C PHE A 110 -12.81 9.64 -23.28
N ILE A 111 -12.18 8.52 -23.73
CA ILE A 111 -10.71 8.39 -23.76
C ILE A 111 -10.24 8.10 -25.19
N LYS A 112 -9.22 8.86 -25.61
CA LYS A 112 -8.52 8.67 -26.89
C LYS A 112 -7.04 8.42 -26.65
N VAL A 113 -6.46 7.51 -27.43
CA VAL A 113 -5.02 7.23 -27.40
C VAL A 113 -4.38 7.64 -28.71
N ASP A 114 -3.27 8.37 -28.64
CA ASP A 114 -2.50 8.83 -29.79
C ASP A 114 -0.99 8.63 -29.56
N PHE A 115 -0.21 8.74 -30.62
CA PHE A 115 1.23 8.52 -30.63
C PHE A 115 1.94 9.75 -31.24
N LEU A 116 2.80 10.38 -30.46
CA LEU A 116 3.47 11.60 -30.79
C LEU A 116 4.96 11.35 -31.03
N ASN A 117 5.43 11.60 -32.24
CA ASN A 117 6.86 11.58 -32.50
C ASN A 117 7.48 12.92 -32.09
N ILE A 118 8.13 12.93 -30.91
CA ILE A 118 8.72 14.17 -30.36
C ILE A 118 9.94 14.68 -31.15
N VAL A 119 10.54 13.86 -32.02
CA VAL A 119 11.68 14.27 -32.87
C VAL A 119 11.19 15.05 -34.09
N THR A 120 10.17 14.54 -34.78
CA THR A 120 9.56 15.20 -35.93
C THR A 120 8.47 16.20 -35.53
N ARG A 121 8.03 16.17 -34.28
CA ARG A 121 6.91 16.94 -33.72
C ARG A 121 5.61 16.70 -34.47
N THR A 122 5.29 15.44 -34.73
CA THR A 122 4.08 15.03 -35.45
C THR A 122 3.28 14.02 -34.66
N ASP A 123 1.94 14.11 -34.77
CA ASP A 123 1.01 13.11 -34.29
C ASP A 123 0.96 11.87 -35.21
N SER A 124 0.09 10.91 -34.93
CA SER A 124 -0.08 9.69 -35.72
C SER A 124 -0.66 9.96 -37.13
N GLU A 125 -1.30 11.09 -37.34
CA GLU A 125 -1.84 11.53 -38.64
C GLU A 125 -0.82 12.35 -39.47
N GLY A 126 0.32 12.71 -38.86
CA GLY A 126 1.37 13.51 -39.49
C GLY A 126 1.18 15.02 -39.31
N ASN A 127 0.24 15.47 -38.48
CA ASN A 127 0.04 16.88 -38.18
C ASN A 127 1.14 17.39 -37.24
N TYR A 128 1.54 18.65 -37.42
CA TYR A 128 2.52 19.30 -36.53
C TYR A 128 1.90 19.54 -35.14
N VAL A 129 2.66 19.21 -34.09
CA VAL A 129 2.29 19.44 -32.70
C VAL A 129 3.28 20.36 -32.02
N ASP A 130 2.78 21.40 -31.38
CA ASP A 130 3.60 22.31 -30.56
C ASP A 130 3.88 21.65 -29.19
N LEU A 131 5.13 21.22 -29.00
CA LEU A 131 5.55 20.55 -27.76
C LEU A 131 5.75 21.52 -26.60
N SER A 132 5.76 22.82 -26.81
CA SER A 132 6.03 23.81 -25.76
C SER A 132 4.96 23.79 -24.65
N LYS A 133 3.73 23.44 -24.99
CA LYS A 133 2.61 23.33 -24.05
C LYS A 133 2.72 22.14 -23.09
N TYR A 134 3.55 21.15 -23.40
CA TYR A 134 3.75 19.94 -22.60
C TYR A 134 5.03 19.98 -21.76
N GLN A 135 5.78 21.07 -21.82
CA GLN A 135 6.97 21.24 -20.99
C GLN A 135 6.56 21.60 -19.58
N MET A 136 6.87 20.72 -18.64
CA MET A 136 6.65 20.96 -17.21
C MET A 136 7.75 21.89 -16.69
N GLU A 137 7.39 22.85 -15.87
CA GLU A 137 8.33 23.72 -15.16
C GLU A 137 8.72 23.05 -13.84
N ASN A 138 10.02 22.90 -13.56
CA ASN A 138 10.49 22.38 -12.28
C ASN A 138 10.49 23.49 -11.21
N GLU A 139 10.81 23.14 -9.96
CA GLU A 139 10.85 24.06 -8.81
C GLU A 139 11.79 25.27 -9.03
N ASP A 140 12.78 25.17 -9.91
CA ASP A 140 13.72 26.23 -10.28
C ASP A 140 13.25 27.07 -11.46
N GLY A 141 12.03 26.89 -11.94
CA GLY A 141 11.49 27.56 -13.13
C GLY A 141 12.08 27.08 -14.45
N GLN A 142 12.79 25.94 -14.45
CA GLN A 142 13.36 25.36 -15.67
C GLN A 142 12.35 24.43 -16.33
N LYS A 143 12.13 24.63 -17.63
CA LYS A 143 11.25 23.76 -18.41
C LYS A 143 11.93 22.42 -18.70
N SER A 144 11.30 21.34 -18.27
CA SER A 144 11.73 19.99 -18.59
C SER A 144 11.38 19.64 -20.04
N ASN A 145 12.29 18.95 -20.73
CA ASN A 145 11.99 18.41 -22.04
C ASN A 145 11.21 17.10 -21.92
N LEU A 146 10.26 16.88 -22.83
CA LEU A 146 9.61 15.58 -22.98
C LEU A 146 10.64 14.50 -23.31
N LEU A 147 10.50 13.37 -22.66
CA LEU A 147 11.27 12.16 -22.93
C LEU A 147 10.47 11.25 -23.87
N LYS A 148 11.14 10.31 -24.52
CA LYS A 148 10.45 9.23 -25.27
C LYS A 148 9.59 8.36 -24.35
N SER A 149 9.95 8.25 -23.07
CA SER A 149 9.20 7.57 -22.02
C SER A 149 8.08 8.42 -21.39
N SER A 150 7.87 9.65 -21.87
CA SER A 150 6.76 10.47 -21.39
C SER A 150 5.43 10.02 -21.99
N VAL A 151 4.40 9.99 -21.14
CA VAL A 151 2.99 9.83 -21.52
C VAL A 151 2.25 11.08 -21.06
N ILE A 152 1.57 11.73 -21.99
CA ILE A 152 0.86 12.98 -21.78
C ILE A 152 -0.63 12.68 -21.65
N PHE A 153 -1.25 13.19 -20.61
CA PHE A 153 -2.70 13.25 -20.44
C PHE A 153 -3.13 14.69 -20.67
N GLU A 154 -4.14 14.89 -21.51
CA GLU A 154 -4.62 16.21 -21.90
C GLU A 154 -6.15 16.24 -21.94
N CYS A 155 -6.73 17.24 -21.30
CA CYS A 155 -8.13 17.62 -21.45
C CYS A 155 -8.26 19.13 -21.50
N GLU A 156 -8.71 19.68 -22.63
CA GLU A 156 -8.76 21.13 -22.86
C GLU A 156 -7.37 21.78 -22.65
N ASP A 157 -7.23 22.66 -21.65
CA ASP A 157 -5.97 23.33 -21.31
C ASP A 157 -5.16 22.61 -20.23
N ASN A 158 -5.73 21.58 -19.59
CA ASN A 158 -5.08 20.83 -18.52
C ASN A 158 -4.20 19.72 -19.09
N VAL A 159 -2.98 19.68 -18.61
CA VAL A 159 -1.97 18.72 -19.05
C VAL A 159 -1.27 18.09 -17.84
N LYS A 160 -1.10 16.77 -17.86
CA LYS A 160 -0.25 16.04 -16.94
C LYS A 160 0.68 15.12 -17.70
N VAL A 161 1.94 15.05 -17.27
CA VAL A 161 2.96 14.21 -17.92
C VAL A 161 3.50 13.24 -16.90
N VAL A 162 3.54 11.97 -17.26
CA VAL A 162 4.08 10.85 -16.46
C VAL A 162 5.09 10.04 -17.26
N VAL A 163 5.85 9.17 -16.60
CA VAL A 163 6.93 8.38 -17.22
C VAL A 163 6.55 6.88 -17.24
N ASP A 164 6.54 6.27 -18.43
CA ASP A 164 6.11 4.89 -18.66
C ASP A 164 7.24 3.84 -18.56
N ASP A 165 8.50 4.27 -18.68
CA ASP A 165 9.64 3.36 -18.82
C ASP A 165 10.77 3.70 -17.84
N TYR A 166 11.06 2.74 -16.94
CA TYR A 166 12.12 2.87 -15.93
C TYR A 166 13.51 2.48 -16.45
N SER A 167 13.62 1.85 -17.62
CA SER A 167 14.89 1.33 -18.13
C SER A 167 15.91 2.43 -18.45
N SER A 168 15.45 3.62 -18.82
CA SER A 168 16.28 4.78 -19.14
C SER A 168 16.41 5.79 -18.02
N THR A 169 15.40 5.89 -17.17
CA THR A 169 15.27 6.89 -16.10
C THR A 169 15.58 6.34 -14.72
N GLY A 170 15.52 5.01 -14.54
CA GLY A 170 15.54 4.34 -13.24
C GLY A 170 14.26 4.55 -12.42
N TYR A 171 13.20 5.09 -13.04
CA TYR A 171 11.95 5.49 -12.43
C TYR A 171 10.81 5.37 -13.44
N SER A 172 9.62 5.01 -12.96
CA SER A 172 8.37 5.04 -13.72
C SER A 172 7.19 5.31 -12.78
N ASP A 173 6.19 6.03 -13.23
CA ASP A 173 4.95 6.24 -12.48
C ASP A 173 4.09 4.96 -12.43
N PHE A 174 4.26 4.06 -13.39
CA PHE A 174 3.45 2.86 -13.59
C PHE A 174 3.99 1.61 -12.91
N PHE A 175 5.27 1.60 -12.54
CA PHE A 175 5.93 0.42 -11.98
C PHE A 175 6.53 0.71 -10.61
N THR A 176 6.32 -0.20 -9.69
CA THR A 176 7.05 -0.21 -8.44
C THR A 176 8.31 -1.06 -8.59
N LEU A 177 9.45 -0.47 -8.25
CA LEU A 177 10.76 -1.11 -8.39
C LEU A 177 11.30 -1.55 -7.04
N ASP A 178 11.99 -2.70 -7.01
CA ASP A 178 12.78 -3.13 -5.86
C ASP A 178 14.08 -2.33 -5.72
N SER A 179 14.81 -2.55 -4.63
CA SER A 179 16.11 -1.89 -4.38
C SER A 179 17.19 -2.20 -5.43
N SER A 180 16.96 -3.19 -6.28
CA SER A 180 17.84 -3.58 -7.40
C SER A 180 17.40 -2.98 -8.73
N GLY A 181 16.28 -2.23 -8.75
CA GLY A 181 15.72 -1.61 -9.94
C GLY A 181 14.86 -2.55 -10.80
N ASN A 182 14.46 -3.72 -10.29
CA ASN A 182 13.55 -4.61 -10.99
C ASN A 182 12.11 -4.28 -10.64
N ALA A 183 11.22 -4.29 -11.64
CA ALA A 183 9.80 -4.11 -11.41
C ALA A 183 9.22 -5.34 -10.70
N TYR A 184 8.52 -5.13 -9.58
CA TYR A 184 7.80 -6.17 -8.87
C TYR A 184 6.28 -5.95 -8.87
N ALA A 185 5.80 -4.74 -9.17
CA ALA A 185 4.40 -4.43 -9.34
C ALA A 185 4.16 -3.46 -10.49
N TYR A 186 2.98 -3.57 -11.12
CA TYR A 186 2.49 -2.69 -12.17
C TYR A 186 1.14 -2.10 -11.75
N ASN A 187 1.05 -0.78 -11.71
CA ASN A 187 -0.10 0.00 -11.23
C ASN A 187 -0.80 0.75 -12.37
N GLY A 188 -0.78 0.22 -13.59
CA GLY A 188 -1.19 0.95 -14.79
C GLY A 188 -2.65 1.37 -14.79
N GLU A 189 -3.56 0.58 -14.22
CA GLU A 189 -4.97 0.95 -14.11
C GLU A 189 -5.15 2.17 -13.22
N GLU A 190 -4.59 2.14 -12.01
CA GLU A 190 -4.68 3.25 -11.05
C GLU A 190 -4.09 4.54 -11.61
N VAL A 191 -2.89 4.46 -12.20
CA VAL A 191 -2.20 5.65 -12.73
C VAL A 191 -2.97 6.25 -13.90
N ILE A 192 -3.43 5.44 -14.87
CA ILE A 192 -4.22 5.96 -15.99
C ILE A 192 -5.52 6.57 -15.48
N ALA A 193 -6.26 5.86 -14.63
CA ALA A 193 -7.52 6.35 -14.11
C ALA A 193 -7.35 7.68 -13.35
N SER A 194 -6.36 7.77 -12.46
CA SER A 194 -6.10 8.98 -11.68
C SER A 194 -5.63 10.15 -12.55
N MET A 195 -4.79 9.91 -13.57
CA MET A 195 -4.32 10.97 -14.46
C MET A 195 -5.45 11.48 -15.37
N VAL A 196 -6.35 10.60 -15.80
CA VAL A 196 -7.58 11.00 -16.52
C VAL A 196 -8.43 11.92 -15.64
N MET A 197 -8.68 11.53 -14.39
CA MET A 197 -9.45 12.34 -13.43
C MET A 197 -8.72 13.64 -13.08
N TRP A 198 -7.40 13.60 -13.01
CA TRP A 198 -6.60 14.80 -12.74
C TRP A 198 -6.81 15.87 -13.82
N VAL A 199 -6.67 15.54 -15.10
CA VAL A 199 -6.78 16.53 -16.19
C VAL A 199 -8.20 17.05 -16.42
N LEU A 200 -9.22 16.42 -15.84
CA LEU A 200 -10.61 16.89 -15.89
C LEU A 200 -10.89 18.00 -14.88
N LYS A 201 -10.08 18.13 -13.82
CA LYS A 201 -10.22 19.16 -12.79
C LYS A 201 -9.44 20.42 -13.19
N ASN A 202 -9.97 21.59 -12.88
CA ASN A 202 -9.31 22.88 -13.12
C ASN A 202 -8.48 23.33 -11.91
N GLU A 203 -8.78 22.84 -10.73
CA GLU A 203 -8.11 23.21 -9.48
C GLU A 203 -7.65 21.95 -8.76
N HIS A 204 -6.44 22.00 -8.23
CA HIS A 204 -5.80 20.89 -7.53
C HIS A 204 -5.29 21.36 -6.20
N LYS A 205 -5.60 20.58 -5.15
CA LYS A 205 -4.98 20.77 -3.85
C LYS A 205 -3.49 20.44 -3.93
N THR A 206 -2.69 21.01 -3.05
CA THR A 206 -1.25 20.77 -3.00
C THR A 206 -0.86 20.02 -1.72
N ALA A 207 -0.10 18.95 -1.87
CA ALA A 207 0.55 18.27 -0.76
C ALA A 207 1.98 18.80 -0.61
N TYR A 208 2.21 19.53 0.46
CA TYR A 208 3.48 20.16 0.79
C TYR A 208 4.31 19.26 1.69
N PHE A 209 5.38 18.69 1.16
CA PHE A 209 6.33 17.91 1.93
C PHE A 209 7.37 18.82 2.60
N THR A 210 7.42 18.81 3.91
CA THR A 210 8.42 19.59 4.66
C THR A 210 9.84 19.16 4.33
N THR A 211 10.79 20.11 4.41
CA THR A 211 12.21 19.88 4.12
C THR A 211 13.08 20.53 5.20
N ARG A 212 14.39 20.19 5.19
CA ARG A 212 15.44 20.73 6.07
C ARG A 212 15.57 20.08 7.45
N HIS A 213 14.67 19.17 7.84
CA HIS A 213 14.79 18.39 9.08
C HIS A 213 15.28 16.95 8.82
N GLY A 214 15.78 16.68 7.60
CA GLY A 214 16.25 15.34 7.22
C GLY A 214 15.11 14.36 6.95
N GLU A 215 13.97 14.88 6.53
CA GLU A 215 12.79 14.11 6.16
C GLU A 215 13.09 13.14 5.02
N THR A 216 12.48 11.99 5.09
CA THR A 216 12.51 10.99 4.02
C THR A 216 11.07 10.64 3.66
N ALA A 217 10.55 11.29 2.62
CA ALA A 217 9.24 10.92 2.09
C ALA A 217 9.35 9.60 1.32
N ASP A 218 8.47 8.66 1.63
CA ASP A 218 8.35 7.43 0.87
C ASP A 218 7.72 7.72 -0.50
N PHE A 219 8.30 7.14 -1.56
CA PHE A 219 7.86 7.34 -2.93
C PHE A 219 6.43 6.85 -3.16
N GLY A 220 6.06 5.72 -2.55
CA GLY A 220 4.71 5.16 -2.68
C GLY A 220 3.63 6.09 -2.14
N PHE A 221 3.87 6.74 -1.00
CA PHE A 221 2.91 7.69 -0.44
C PHE A 221 2.79 8.97 -1.29
N ARG A 222 3.90 9.47 -1.83
CA ARG A 222 3.86 10.61 -2.78
C ARG A 222 3.04 10.26 -4.02
N ASN A 223 3.23 9.07 -4.59
CA ASN A 223 2.44 8.61 -5.73
C ASN A 223 0.97 8.47 -5.39
N MET A 224 0.61 7.94 -4.20
CA MET A 224 -0.78 7.88 -3.75
C MET A 224 -1.43 9.26 -3.66
N LEU A 225 -0.73 10.26 -3.11
CA LEU A 225 -1.23 11.64 -3.06
C LEU A 225 -1.40 12.23 -4.45
N ASN A 226 -0.47 11.97 -5.37
CA ASN A 226 -0.61 12.35 -6.77
C ASN A 226 -1.82 11.65 -7.43
N SER A 227 -2.03 10.36 -7.18
CA SER A 227 -3.22 9.61 -7.64
C SER A 227 -4.52 10.12 -6.99
N ALA A 228 -4.44 10.65 -5.76
CA ALA A 228 -5.56 11.33 -5.10
C ALA A 228 -5.84 12.74 -5.64
N GLY A 229 -5.08 13.20 -6.63
CA GLY A 229 -5.31 14.47 -7.31
C GLY A 229 -4.53 15.66 -6.74
N TYR A 230 -3.58 15.44 -5.84
CA TYR A 230 -2.72 16.51 -5.34
C TYR A 230 -1.58 16.85 -6.30
N ASN A 231 -1.22 18.14 -6.34
CA ASN A 231 0.13 18.55 -6.74
C ASN A 231 1.09 18.25 -5.59
N ILE A 232 2.34 17.91 -5.92
CA ILE A 232 3.37 17.63 -4.90
C ILE A 232 4.40 18.74 -4.94
N GLU A 233 4.60 19.42 -3.82
CA GLU A 233 5.58 20.48 -3.66
C GLU A 233 6.42 20.28 -2.40
N MET A 234 7.63 20.85 -2.40
CA MET A 234 8.54 20.84 -1.26
C MET A 234 8.40 22.13 -0.47
N LEU A 235 8.31 22.03 0.86
CA LEU A 235 8.06 23.15 1.76
C LEU A 235 9.22 23.39 2.71
N ASP A 236 9.93 24.51 2.55
CA ASP A 236 10.87 25.02 3.56
C ASP A 236 10.14 26.02 4.46
N LEU A 237 9.74 25.58 5.66
CA LEU A 237 9.02 26.42 6.65
C LEU A 237 9.86 27.60 7.16
N ARG A 238 11.18 27.58 6.98
CA ARG A 238 12.06 28.69 7.34
C ARG A 238 12.01 29.86 6.34
N ASN A 239 11.39 29.64 5.19
CA ASN A 239 11.14 30.74 4.25
C ASN A 239 10.06 31.65 4.83
N SER A 240 10.41 32.92 5.12
CA SER A 240 9.49 33.90 5.73
C SER A 240 8.31 34.25 4.84
N ASP A 241 8.48 34.13 3.52
CA ASP A 241 7.55 34.61 2.52
C ASP A 241 6.55 33.52 2.08
N ILE A 242 6.67 32.29 2.61
CA ILE A 242 5.75 31.21 2.30
C ILE A 242 4.44 31.36 3.08
N GLU A 243 3.35 31.43 2.35
CA GLU A 243 1.98 31.30 2.86
C GLU A 243 1.41 29.96 2.39
N ILE A 244 0.84 29.20 3.30
CA ILE A 244 0.22 27.89 2.99
C ILE A 244 -1.30 28.09 3.08
N PRO A 245 -2.03 27.98 1.94
CA PRO A 245 -3.47 28.12 1.95
C PRO A 245 -4.10 26.92 2.72
N PRO A 246 -4.82 27.14 3.84
CA PRO A 246 -5.29 26.02 4.66
C PRO A 246 -6.35 25.15 3.97
N GLU A 247 -7.18 25.74 3.10
CA GLU A 247 -8.31 25.07 2.43
C GLU A 247 -7.85 24.08 1.35
N ASP A 248 -6.70 24.38 0.68
CA ASP A 248 -6.22 23.67 -0.49
C ASP A 248 -4.91 22.93 -0.26
N ALA A 249 -4.45 22.84 0.98
CA ALA A 249 -3.17 22.24 1.32
C ALA A 249 -3.28 21.06 2.28
N LEU A 250 -2.45 20.05 2.01
CA LEU A 250 -2.07 19.02 2.97
C LEU A 250 -0.57 19.19 3.27
N VAL A 251 -0.21 19.52 4.50
CA VAL A 251 1.19 19.53 4.91
C VAL A 251 1.60 18.14 5.39
N VAL A 252 2.70 17.62 4.83
CA VAL A 252 3.21 16.28 5.12
C VAL A 252 4.57 16.39 5.80
N ILE A 253 4.63 15.97 7.06
CA ILE A 253 5.87 15.81 7.84
C ILE A 253 6.18 14.31 7.87
N SER A 254 7.16 13.87 7.09
CA SER A 254 7.47 12.44 6.96
C SER A 254 8.87 12.13 7.44
N ASN A 255 8.97 11.43 8.57
CA ASN A 255 10.21 10.92 9.12
C ASN A 255 11.31 12.00 9.35
N PRO A 256 11.02 13.10 10.04
CA PRO A 256 12.04 14.11 10.35
C PRO A 256 13.12 13.52 11.27
N LYS A 257 14.38 13.87 10.99
CA LYS A 257 15.56 13.46 11.79
C LYS A 257 16.11 14.58 12.66
N LYS A 258 15.59 15.78 12.50
CA LYS A 258 15.92 16.98 13.29
C LYS A 258 14.64 17.65 13.71
N ASP A 259 14.67 18.25 14.89
CA ASP A 259 13.54 18.96 15.45
C ASP A 259 13.26 20.29 14.75
N PHE A 260 12.06 20.79 14.90
CA PHE A 260 11.57 22.06 14.36
C PHE A 260 11.94 23.23 15.28
N GLU A 261 11.99 24.42 14.71
CA GLU A 261 12.36 25.62 15.47
C GLU A 261 11.12 26.32 16.06
N ARG A 262 11.28 26.81 17.29
CA ARG A 262 10.29 27.69 17.95
C ARG A 262 10.75 29.14 17.90
N ALA A 263 9.78 30.06 17.99
CA ALA A 263 10.07 31.45 18.21
C ALA A 263 10.92 31.62 19.50
N GLN A 264 12.01 32.39 19.38
CA GLN A 264 12.83 32.78 20.53
C GLN A 264 12.80 34.30 20.66
N GLU A 265 12.46 34.76 21.84
CA GLU A 265 12.39 36.22 22.14
C GLU A 265 13.74 36.90 21.88
N GLY A 266 13.75 37.91 21.01
CA GLY A 266 14.92 38.65 20.61
C GLY A 266 15.85 37.98 19.59
N SER A 267 15.44 36.86 19.00
CA SER A 267 16.14 36.20 17.89
C SER A 267 15.46 36.46 16.54
N ASN A 268 16.23 36.30 15.46
CA ASN A 268 15.70 36.31 14.08
C ASN A 268 15.35 34.86 13.60
N ILE A 269 15.17 33.93 14.54
CA ILE A 269 14.82 32.55 14.22
C ILE A 269 13.37 32.51 13.71
N ILE A 270 13.18 31.91 12.54
CA ILE A 270 11.87 31.71 11.95
C ILE A 270 11.17 30.61 12.73
N ALA A 271 9.99 30.92 13.23
CA ALA A 271 9.19 30.04 14.04
C ALA A 271 8.41 29.04 13.16
N GLU A 272 9.00 27.92 12.83
CA GLU A 272 8.40 26.88 11.98
C GLU A 272 7.12 26.31 12.61
N ILE A 273 7.17 26.00 13.91
CA ILE A 273 6.02 25.43 14.63
C ILE A 273 4.84 26.41 14.74
N GLU A 274 5.10 27.68 14.85
CA GLU A 274 4.04 28.70 14.90
C GLU A 274 3.29 28.78 13.56
N LYS A 275 3.98 28.61 12.43
CA LYS A 275 3.33 28.51 11.10
C LYS A 275 2.43 27.27 11.00
N LEU A 276 2.91 26.11 11.46
CA LEU A 276 2.10 24.90 11.50
C LEU A 276 0.90 25.04 12.43
N ARG A 277 1.07 25.70 13.56
CA ARG A 277 -0.02 25.96 14.51
C ARG A 277 -1.07 26.90 13.91
N GLU A 278 -0.63 27.98 13.26
CA GLU A 278 -1.51 28.91 12.56
C GLU A 278 -2.25 28.20 11.42
N PHE A 279 -1.56 27.39 10.62
CA PHE A 279 -2.13 26.60 9.58
C PHE A 279 -3.23 25.65 10.08
N MET A 280 -2.97 24.91 11.16
CA MET A 280 -3.96 24.04 11.81
C MET A 280 -5.16 24.83 12.37
N HIS A 281 -4.92 25.99 13.00
CA HIS A 281 -5.99 26.82 13.55
C HIS A 281 -6.87 27.47 12.48
N ASN A 282 -6.38 27.58 11.26
CA ASN A 282 -7.12 28.11 10.11
C ASN A 282 -7.74 27.02 9.22
N GLY A 283 -7.90 25.80 9.74
CA GLY A 283 -8.56 24.70 9.02
C GLY A 283 -7.65 23.83 8.18
N GLY A 284 -6.32 23.96 8.33
CA GLY A 284 -5.35 23.19 7.55
C GLY A 284 -5.30 21.71 7.87
N SER A 285 -4.87 20.90 6.92
CA SER A 285 -4.71 19.44 7.03
C SER A 285 -3.24 19.07 7.19
N LEU A 286 -2.92 18.28 8.22
CA LEU A 286 -1.55 17.88 8.57
C LEU A 286 -1.42 16.36 8.69
N TYR A 287 -0.46 15.77 7.98
CA TYR A 287 -0.06 14.37 8.12
C TYR A 287 1.34 14.31 8.73
N VAL A 288 1.51 13.57 9.82
CA VAL A 288 2.78 13.41 10.53
C VAL A 288 3.11 11.94 10.70
N ALA A 289 4.24 11.50 10.15
CA ALA A 289 4.79 10.17 10.38
C ALA A 289 6.17 10.29 11.03
N ILE A 290 6.38 9.60 12.16
CA ILE A 290 7.60 9.66 12.95
C ILE A 290 8.20 8.27 13.09
N ASP A 291 9.48 8.11 12.72
CA ASP A 291 10.23 6.89 12.94
C ASP A 291 10.35 6.62 14.45
N PRO A 292 9.88 5.46 14.94
CA PRO A 292 9.93 5.15 16.37
C PRO A 292 11.35 5.05 16.93
N TYR A 293 12.35 4.90 16.08
CA TYR A 293 13.76 4.81 16.45
C TYR A 293 14.56 6.11 16.23
N ALA A 294 13.89 7.16 15.71
CA ALA A 294 14.52 8.47 15.61
C ALA A 294 14.75 9.11 16.99
N ASP A 295 15.70 10.03 17.05
CA ASP A 295 15.91 10.87 18.23
C ASP A 295 14.62 11.60 18.62
N GLU A 296 14.53 12.06 19.89
CA GLU A 296 13.41 12.87 20.36
C GLU A 296 13.30 14.17 19.55
N LEU A 297 12.06 14.56 19.28
CA LEU A 297 11.68 15.78 18.57
C LEU A 297 10.80 16.65 19.48
N PRO A 298 11.36 17.17 20.59
CA PRO A 298 10.57 17.76 21.67
C PRO A 298 9.73 18.94 21.23
N VAL A 299 10.13 19.69 20.21
CA VAL A 299 9.33 20.82 19.69
C VAL A 299 8.15 20.30 18.87
N LEU A 300 8.39 19.38 17.93
CA LEU A 300 7.34 18.77 17.13
C LEU A 300 6.38 17.94 18.01
N GLU A 301 6.90 17.12 18.91
CA GLU A 301 6.07 16.27 19.79
C GLU A 301 5.23 17.11 20.75
N SER A 302 5.78 18.23 21.29
CA SER A 302 4.99 19.18 22.10
C SER A 302 3.86 19.84 21.30
N PHE A 303 4.12 20.16 20.02
CA PHE A 303 3.10 20.71 19.13
C PHE A 303 1.97 19.68 18.87
N ILE A 304 2.32 18.43 18.60
CA ILE A 304 1.33 17.35 18.42
C ILE A 304 0.50 17.17 19.71
N ALA A 305 1.12 17.23 20.88
CA ALA A 305 0.46 17.11 22.20
C ALA A 305 -0.53 18.25 22.48
N GLU A 306 -0.37 19.43 21.88
CA GLU A 306 -1.37 20.51 21.96
C GLU A 306 -2.74 20.04 21.43
N PHE A 307 -2.72 19.16 20.42
CA PHE A 307 -3.90 18.56 19.78
C PHE A 307 -4.30 17.19 20.38
N GLY A 308 -3.78 16.86 21.56
CA GLY A 308 -4.20 15.67 22.32
C GLY A 308 -3.59 14.36 21.87
N ILE A 309 -2.49 14.35 21.12
CA ILE A 309 -1.78 13.15 20.71
C ILE A 309 -0.38 13.17 21.31
N GLU A 310 -0.03 12.16 22.11
CA GLU A 310 1.30 11.99 22.67
C GLU A 310 1.91 10.66 22.20
N ILE A 311 3.23 10.67 21.88
CA ILE A 311 3.94 9.43 21.54
C ILE A 311 4.42 8.79 22.84
N SER A 312 3.95 7.58 23.10
CA SER A 312 4.30 6.86 24.34
C SER A 312 5.79 6.54 24.39
N ALA A 313 6.44 6.93 25.48
CA ALA A 313 7.85 6.72 25.71
C ALA A 313 8.15 6.36 27.17
N SER A 314 9.30 5.75 27.42
CA SER A 314 9.75 5.37 28.75
C SER A 314 11.22 5.73 28.97
N GLU A 315 11.56 6.11 30.19
CA GLU A 315 12.93 6.36 30.61
C GLU A 315 13.71 5.05 30.72
N HIS A 316 14.82 4.94 30.02
CA HIS A 316 15.71 3.79 30.11
C HIS A 316 17.18 4.25 30.16
N SER A 317 17.84 3.97 31.28
CA SER A 317 19.28 4.31 31.49
C SER A 317 19.62 5.79 31.21
N GLY A 318 18.69 6.70 31.50
CA GLY A 318 18.86 8.15 31.30
C GLY A 318 18.58 8.65 29.88
N ASN A 319 18.01 7.80 29.02
CA ASN A 319 17.49 8.17 27.72
C ASN A 319 15.99 7.89 27.67
N THR A 320 15.23 8.76 27.03
CA THR A 320 13.83 8.52 26.71
C THR A 320 13.75 7.69 25.43
N LEU A 321 13.06 6.55 25.46
CA LEU A 321 12.87 5.67 24.32
C LEU A 321 11.38 5.47 24.06
N ARG A 322 10.96 5.59 22.81
CA ARG A 322 9.56 5.33 22.41
C ARG A 322 9.20 3.87 22.65
N ASN A 323 7.98 3.65 23.11
CA ASN A 323 7.47 2.33 23.43
C ASN A 323 6.97 1.65 22.14
N ILE A 324 7.58 0.53 21.77
CA ILE A 324 7.30 -0.21 20.53
C ILE A 324 6.27 -1.32 20.81
N VAL A 325 5.27 -1.43 19.95
CA VAL A 325 4.28 -2.50 20.04
C VAL A 325 4.76 -3.77 19.34
N ARG A 326 4.48 -4.94 19.96
CA ARG A 326 4.67 -6.27 19.38
C ARG A 326 3.44 -7.12 19.64
N ASP A 327 3.13 -8.04 18.71
CA ASP A 327 2.06 -9.02 18.86
C ASP A 327 2.51 -10.41 18.46
N SER A 328 2.62 -11.32 19.42
CA SER A 328 3.05 -12.69 19.15
C SER A 328 1.99 -13.58 18.48
N ASN A 329 0.73 -13.15 18.45
CA ASN A 329 -0.39 -13.92 17.89
C ASN A 329 -0.83 -13.38 16.52
N ASN A 330 -0.86 -12.04 16.36
CA ASN A 330 -1.29 -11.38 15.15
C ASN A 330 -0.12 -10.77 14.34
N ALA A 331 1.12 -11.13 14.68
CA ALA A 331 2.26 -10.80 13.81
C ALA A 331 2.24 -11.65 12.54
N ILE A 332 2.67 -11.04 11.45
CA ILE A 332 2.87 -11.69 10.15
C ILE A 332 4.28 -12.28 10.08
N THR A 333 5.25 -11.61 10.72
CA THR A 333 6.65 -12.04 10.78
C THR A 333 7.03 -12.62 12.13
N SER A 334 8.07 -13.44 12.16
CA SER A 334 8.55 -14.09 13.38
C SER A 334 9.24 -13.15 14.38
N ASP A 335 9.53 -11.94 13.99
CA ASP A 335 10.09 -10.89 14.86
C ASP A 335 9.02 -10.20 15.72
N PHE A 336 7.74 -10.42 15.40
CA PHE A 336 6.56 -9.87 16.08
C PHE A 336 6.39 -8.34 15.98
N TYR A 337 7.15 -7.67 15.11
CA TYR A 337 7.04 -6.23 14.85
C TYR A 337 6.14 -5.87 13.66
N THR A 338 6.01 -6.79 12.69
CA THR A 338 5.04 -6.64 11.59
C THR A 338 3.74 -7.30 12.00
N LEU A 339 2.76 -6.49 12.35
CA LEU A 339 1.53 -6.96 12.98
C LEU A 339 0.28 -6.40 12.32
N VAL A 340 -0.82 -7.13 12.49
CA VAL A 340 -2.13 -6.69 12.05
C VAL A 340 -2.65 -5.61 12.99
N ALA A 341 -3.11 -4.49 12.41
CA ALA A 341 -3.74 -3.41 13.12
C ALA A 341 -5.03 -3.05 12.39
N ASP A 342 -6.11 -3.73 12.72
CA ASP A 342 -7.42 -3.57 12.08
C ASP A 342 -8.57 -3.42 13.09
N ASN A 343 -8.27 -3.07 14.33
CA ASN A 343 -9.26 -2.78 15.35
C ASN A 343 -9.71 -1.32 15.30
N SER A 344 -11.00 -1.11 15.54
CA SER A 344 -11.62 0.21 15.55
C SER A 344 -12.53 0.37 16.77
N ASN A 345 -12.38 1.49 17.49
CA ASN A 345 -13.10 1.76 18.71
C ASN A 345 -14.06 2.97 18.62
N ASN A 346 -14.12 3.64 17.46
CA ASN A 346 -14.98 4.79 17.21
C ASN A 346 -15.62 4.72 15.81
N GLU A 347 -16.56 5.62 15.55
CA GLU A 347 -17.35 5.62 14.31
C GLU A 347 -16.49 5.92 13.06
N ILE A 348 -15.57 6.88 13.14
CA ILE A 348 -14.70 7.25 12.02
C ILE A 348 -13.78 6.09 11.63
N SER A 349 -13.12 5.47 12.61
CA SER A 349 -12.25 4.33 12.34
C SER A 349 -13.02 3.12 11.79
N LYS A 350 -14.29 2.90 12.23
CA LYS A 350 -15.16 1.88 11.63
C LYS A 350 -15.44 2.17 10.16
N GLN A 351 -15.84 3.40 9.83
CA GLN A 351 -16.13 3.80 8.46
C GLN A 351 -14.90 3.64 7.56
N ILE A 352 -13.70 4.02 8.05
CA ILE A 352 -12.44 3.81 7.32
C ILE A 352 -12.20 2.32 7.05
N LEU A 353 -12.31 1.47 8.07
CA LEU A 353 -12.06 0.03 7.92
C LEU A 353 -13.15 -0.67 7.10
N GLU A 354 -14.41 -0.25 7.19
CA GLU A 354 -15.49 -0.75 6.35
C GLU A 354 -15.24 -0.38 4.88
N LYS A 355 -14.89 0.87 4.60
CA LYS A 355 -14.53 1.32 3.25
C LYS A 355 -13.30 0.58 2.71
N THR A 356 -12.29 0.37 3.53
CA THR A 356 -11.11 -0.45 3.19
C THR A 356 -11.52 -1.85 2.75
N ARG A 357 -12.37 -2.53 3.54
CA ARG A 357 -12.82 -3.91 3.30
C ARG A 357 -13.76 -4.06 2.13
N GLU A 358 -14.43 -3.00 1.72
CA GLU A 358 -15.26 -2.98 0.52
C GLU A 358 -14.42 -3.29 -0.73
N TYR A 359 -13.20 -2.78 -0.79
CA TYR A 359 -12.30 -2.97 -1.94
C TYR A 359 -11.21 -4.01 -1.70
N ASN A 360 -10.78 -4.21 -0.46
CA ASN A 360 -9.75 -5.17 -0.13
C ASN A 360 -9.98 -5.82 1.25
N ASN A 361 -10.33 -7.11 1.25
CA ASN A 361 -10.57 -7.88 2.47
C ASN A 361 -9.29 -8.36 3.18
N SER A 362 -8.12 -8.00 2.67
CA SER A 362 -6.84 -8.28 3.32
C SER A 362 -6.71 -7.51 4.64
N LYS A 363 -5.62 -7.73 5.34
CA LYS A 363 -5.36 -7.06 6.62
C LYS A 363 -4.61 -5.76 6.41
N VAL A 364 -4.93 -4.76 7.25
CA VAL A 364 -4.07 -3.58 7.42
C VAL A 364 -2.95 -3.96 8.37
N ILE A 365 -1.73 -3.66 7.99
CA ILE A 365 -0.55 -3.94 8.81
C ILE A 365 0.19 -2.68 9.22
N VAL A 366 0.83 -2.76 10.37
CA VAL A 366 1.88 -1.81 10.78
C VAL A 366 3.15 -2.58 11.06
N LYS A 367 4.28 -1.96 10.79
CA LYS A 367 5.59 -2.53 11.05
C LYS A 367 6.41 -1.56 11.87
N GLU A 368 7.04 -2.07 12.95
CA GLU A 368 7.93 -1.27 13.80
C GLU A 368 7.28 0.06 14.23
N SER A 369 6.12 -0.01 14.88
CA SER A 369 5.36 1.16 15.31
C SER A 369 5.54 1.43 16.80
N ALA A 370 5.70 2.68 17.17
CA ALA A 370 5.45 3.12 18.54
C ALA A 370 3.93 3.18 18.80
N VAL A 371 3.53 3.72 19.93
CA VAL A 371 2.14 3.80 20.38
C VAL A 371 1.79 5.25 20.69
N LEU A 372 0.54 5.60 20.43
CA LEU A 372 -0.03 6.91 20.75
C LEU A 372 -0.92 6.83 21.99
N GLU A 373 -0.77 7.81 22.86
CA GLU A 373 -1.66 8.10 23.97
C GLU A 373 -2.54 9.30 23.58
N LEU A 374 -3.85 9.20 23.79
CA LEU A 374 -4.82 10.14 23.26
C LEU A 374 -5.60 10.85 24.36
N ASP A 375 -5.74 12.17 24.22
CA ASP A 375 -6.65 12.99 25.00
C ASP A 375 -7.90 13.32 24.16
N GLU A 376 -8.95 12.51 24.34
CA GLU A 376 -10.22 12.67 23.62
C GLU A 376 -10.88 14.03 23.90
N SER A 377 -10.59 14.66 25.04
CA SER A 377 -11.14 15.99 25.38
C SER A 377 -10.62 17.10 24.46
N LYS A 378 -9.50 16.84 23.76
CA LYS A 378 -8.90 17.71 22.75
C LYS A 378 -9.23 17.32 21.30
N GLY A 379 -10.14 16.36 21.10
CA GLY A 379 -10.58 15.93 19.77
C GLY A 379 -9.72 14.80 19.16
N ALA A 380 -8.80 14.21 19.92
CA ALA A 380 -7.96 13.10 19.44
C ALA A 380 -8.71 11.76 19.53
N ILE A 381 -8.75 11.02 18.43
CA ILE A 381 -9.38 9.70 18.31
C ILE A 381 -8.47 8.70 17.61
N PRO A 382 -8.52 7.40 17.98
CA PRO A 382 -7.75 6.38 17.28
C PRO A 382 -8.35 6.10 15.89
N LEU A 383 -7.51 6.06 14.85
CA LEU A 383 -7.88 5.60 13.52
C LEU A 383 -7.60 4.11 13.35
N LEU A 384 -6.52 3.64 13.96
CA LEU A 384 -6.03 2.27 13.82
C LEU A 384 -5.48 1.79 15.16
N SER A 385 -5.92 0.61 15.59
CA SER A 385 -5.46 -0.01 16.83
C SER A 385 -5.04 -1.45 16.61
N THR A 386 -4.12 -1.91 17.44
CA THR A 386 -3.65 -3.30 17.45
C THR A 386 -4.64 -4.22 18.15
N SER A 387 -4.39 -5.52 18.11
CA SER A 387 -5.20 -6.50 18.83
C SER A 387 -4.96 -6.45 20.34
N SER A 388 -5.90 -7.02 21.10
CA SER A 388 -5.78 -7.16 22.58
C SER A 388 -4.66 -8.13 23.05
N SER A 389 -4.00 -8.84 22.13
CA SER A 389 -2.83 -9.68 22.43
C SER A 389 -1.50 -8.94 22.30
N SER A 390 -1.52 -7.70 21.84
CA SER A 390 -0.33 -6.86 21.72
C SER A 390 0.25 -6.47 23.07
N ALA A 391 1.53 -6.16 23.11
CA ALA A 391 2.23 -5.71 24.31
C ALA A 391 3.29 -4.66 23.97
N LEU A 392 3.59 -3.78 24.92
CA LEU A 392 4.60 -2.74 24.79
C LEU A 392 5.98 -3.23 25.20
N TYR A 393 6.97 -2.74 24.47
CA TYR A 393 8.39 -3.00 24.71
C TYR A 393 9.18 -1.69 24.68
N SER A 394 10.07 -1.51 25.66
CA SER A 394 11.07 -0.44 25.70
C SER A 394 12.43 -1.07 25.83
N ALA A 395 13.41 -0.62 25.05
CA ALA A 395 14.76 -1.19 25.00
C ALA A 395 14.80 -2.73 24.83
N GLY A 396 13.79 -3.29 24.17
CA GLY A 396 13.65 -4.75 23.98
C GLY A 396 13.03 -5.50 25.16
N GLU A 397 12.76 -4.87 26.28
CA GLU A 397 12.10 -5.44 27.44
C GLU A 397 10.58 -5.15 27.39
N ARG A 398 9.78 -6.12 27.78
CA ARG A 398 8.33 -5.93 27.88
C ARG A 398 8.02 -5.08 29.11
N ILE A 399 7.27 -3.99 28.92
CA ILE A 399 6.97 -3.00 29.98
C ILE A 399 5.50 -3.01 30.43
N ASP A 400 4.60 -3.64 29.67
CA ASP A 400 3.15 -3.65 29.98
C ASP A 400 2.52 -5.02 29.78
N SER A 401 1.30 -5.17 30.28
CA SER A 401 0.44 -6.33 30.02
C SER A 401 -0.07 -6.30 28.57
N ALA A 402 -0.72 -7.41 28.15
CA ALA A 402 -1.37 -7.42 26.83
C ALA A 402 -2.56 -6.44 26.79
N GLY A 403 -2.70 -5.72 25.68
CA GLY A 403 -3.74 -4.73 25.48
C GLY A 403 -3.85 -4.27 24.03
N GLU A 404 -4.85 -3.45 23.75
CA GLU A 404 -5.02 -2.74 22.47
C GLU A 404 -4.28 -1.40 22.53
N TYR A 405 -3.54 -1.08 21.48
CA TYR A 405 -2.72 0.13 21.41
C TYR A 405 -2.99 0.89 20.12
N CYS A 406 -3.12 2.22 20.23
CA CYS A 406 -3.31 3.11 19.09
C CYS A 406 -2.00 3.25 18.30
N VAL A 407 -2.06 3.04 16.99
CA VAL A 407 -0.91 3.12 16.05
C VAL A 407 -1.17 4.06 14.87
N ALA A 408 -2.31 4.70 14.81
CA ALA A 408 -2.63 5.85 13.98
C ALA A 408 -3.77 6.63 14.65
N ALA A 409 -3.67 7.94 14.71
CA ALA A 409 -4.67 8.79 15.34
C ALA A 409 -5.03 9.98 14.46
N LEU A 410 -6.27 10.46 14.60
CA LEU A 410 -6.76 11.72 14.06
C LEU A 410 -7.06 12.66 15.22
N SER A 411 -6.63 13.91 15.11
CA SER A 411 -7.14 14.99 15.94
C SER A 411 -7.77 16.07 15.06
N THR A 412 -8.89 16.59 15.50
CA THR A 412 -9.58 17.69 14.82
C THR A 412 -9.69 18.88 15.76
N TYR A 413 -9.48 20.07 15.21
CA TYR A 413 -9.61 21.34 15.92
C TYR A 413 -10.57 22.25 15.16
N GLU A 414 -11.64 22.67 15.79
CA GLU A 414 -12.58 23.65 15.24
C GLU A 414 -12.27 25.04 15.83
N ASN A 415 -12.03 26.02 14.97
CA ASN A 415 -11.80 27.39 15.37
C ASN A 415 -13.15 28.13 15.64
N LYS A 416 -13.07 29.39 16.04
CA LYS A 416 -14.29 30.17 16.35
C LYS A 416 -15.14 30.52 15.13
N ASP A 417 -14.55 30.47 13.95
CA ASP A 417 -15.17 30.76 12.66
C ASP A 417 -15.81 29.52 12.03
N GLY A 418 -15.57 28.33 12.62
CA GLY A 418 -16.11 27.05 12.19
C GLY A 418 -15.20 26.29 11.24
N ASP A 419 -13.96 26.78 11.02
CA ASP A 419 -12.99 26.04 10.21
C ASP A 419 -12.39 24.88 11.01
N ILE A 420 -12.26 23.72 10.38
CA ILE A 420 -11.80 22.49 11.02
C ILE A 420 -10.42 22.11 10.52
N GLY A 421 -9.41 22.27 11.36
CA GLY A 421 -8.08 21.72 11.14
C GLY A 421 -8.04 20.24 11.49
N SER A 422 -7.33 19.43 10.70
CA SER A 422 -7.23 17.99 10.86
C SER A 422 -5.78 17.54 10.89
N MET A 423 -5.41 16.74 11.90
CA MET A 423 -4.05 16.19 12.03
C MET A 423 -4.11 14.68 12.14
N VAL A 424 -3.45 13.98 11.23
CA VAL A 424 -3.20 12.54 11.34
C VAL A 424 -1.78 12.31 11.81
N VAL A 425 -1.61 11.51 12.86
CA VAL A 425 -0.30 11.15 13.40
C VAL A 425 -0.12 9.64 13.35
N ILE A 426 1.03 9.21 12.81
CA ILE A 426 1.43 7.80 12.71
C ILE A 426 2.81 7.66 13.38
N PRO A 427 2.92 6.91 14.48
CA PRO A 427 4.19 6.72 15.21
C PRO A 427 5.01 5.59 14.58
N GLY A 428 5.10 5.59 13.25
CA GLY A 428 5.80 4.63 12.42
C GLY A 428 5.89 5.13 10.98
N ILE A 429 6.82 4.60 10.22
CA ILE A 429 7.03 5.01 8.81
C ILE A 429 6.55 3.98 7.80
N TYR A 430 6.27 2.75 8.25
CA TYR A 430 5.97 1.62 7.36
C TYR A 430 4.51 1.49 6.97
N LEU A 431 3.56 2.20 7.61
CA LEU A 431 2.14 2.15 7.21
C LEU A 431 1.96 2.61 5.77
N THR A 432 2.75 3.61 5.36
CA THR A 432 2.73 4.23 4.03
C THR A 432 3.98 3.91 3.21
N ALA A 433 4.77 2.91 3.60
CA ALA A 433 5.95 2.50 2.84
C ALA A 433 5.57 1.87 1.49
N THR A 434 6.38 2.10 0.46
CA THR A 434 6.12 1.65 -0.91
C THR A 434 5.85 0.14 -0.98
N ASP A 435 6.67 -0.68 -0.32
CA ASP A 435 6.54 -2.14 -0.30
C ASP A 435 5.24 -2.61 0.36
N VAL A 436 4.70 -1.86 1.30
CA VAL A 436 3.44 -2.15 1.98
C VAL A 436 2.24 -1.68 1.15
N LEU A 437 2.29 -0.44 0.62
CA LEU A 437 1.20 0.13 -0.18
C LEU A 437 0.98 -0.60 -1.50
N THR A 438 2.04 -1.15 -2.08
CA THR A 438 1.99 -1.86 -3.35
C THR A 438 1.97 -3.38 -3.19
N SER A 439 1.81 -3.89 -1.96
CA SER A 439 1.64 -5.32 -1.70
C SER A 439 0.20 -5.75 -1.96
N GLY A 440 0.02 -6.80 -2.76
CA GLY A 440 -1.31 -7.42 -2.96
C GLY A 440 -1.82 -8.20 -1.75
N GLY A 441 -0.97 -8.41 -0.74
CA GLY A 441 -1.29 -9.15 0.47
C GLY A 441 -1.89 -8.30 1.60
N TYR A 442 -1.83 -6.96 1.49
CA TYR A 442 -2.26 -6.03 2.53
C TYR A 442 -3.30 -5.04 2.00
N ALA A 443 -4.13 -4.52 2.89
CA ALA A 443 -5.13 -3.52 2.56
C ALA A 443 -4.68 -2.09 2.92
N ASN A 444 -3.38 -1.87 3.07
CA ASN A 444 -2.84 -0.57 3.48
C ASN A 444 -3.14 0.54 2.49
N ARG A 445 -3.10 0.26 1.18
CA ARG A 445 -3.43 1.23 0.14
C ARG A 445 -4.86 1.75 0.28
N GLU A 446 -5.81 0.84 0.37
CA GLU A 446 -7.23 1.17 0.53
C GLU A 446 -7.50 1.84 1.87
N PHE A 447 -6.77 1.44 2.92
CA PHE A 447 -6.84 2.11 4.23
C PHE A 447 -6.36 3.56 4.14
N VAL A 448 -5.23 3.81 3.47
CA VAL A 448 -4.71 5.17 3.32
C VAL A 448 -5.67 6.03 2.50
N TYR A 449 -6.25 5.52 1.42
CA TYR A 449 -7.28 6.25 0.67
C TYR A 449 -8.51 6.55 1.54
N ALA A 450 -9.02 5.56 2.30
CA ALA A 450 -10.14 5.78 3.20
C ALA A 450 -9.83 6.77 4.33
N MET A 451 -8.59 6.77 4.81
CA MET A 451 -8.09 7.77 5.77
C MET A 451 -8.05 9.17 5.14
N LEU A 452 -7.52 9.32 3.93
CA LEU A 452 -7.49 10.61 3.20
C LEU A 452 -8.92 11.15 2.99
N GLU A 453 -9.85 10.28 2.60
CA GLU A 453 -11.26 10.64 2.43
C GLU A 453 -11.87 11.14 3.74
N LYS A 454 -11.74 10.37 4.83
CA LYS A 454 -12.46 10.67 6.09
C LYS A 454 -11.77 11.70 6.96
N ALA A 455 -10.44 11.75 6.96
CA ALA A 455 -9.68 12.70 7.79
C ALA A 455 -9.48 14.06 7.11
N PHE A 456 -9.37 14.09 5.78
CA PHE A 456 -9.03 15.31 5.02
C PHE A 456 -10.07 15.71 3.98
N GLY A 457 -11.20 14.98 3.90
CA GLY A 457 -12.29 15.29 2.98
C GLY A 457 -11.91 15.19 1.50
N ILE A 458 -11.02 14.25 1.14
CA ILE A 458 -10.63 14.03 -0.24
C ILE A 458 -11.69 13.20 -0.93
N GLU A 459 -12.21 13.68 -2.03
CA GLU A 459 -13.22 12.99 -2.84
C GLU A 459 -12.61 12.38 -4.10
N ASN A 460 -13.31 11.41 -4.68
CA ASN A 460 -12.94 10.75 -5.92
C ASN A 460 -11.54 10.12 -5.88
N LEU A 461 -11.38 9.11 -5.05
CA LEU A 461 -10.16 8.33 -4.89
C LEU A 461 -10.21 7.05 -5.72
N PRO A 462 -9.08 6.57 -6.30
CA PRO A 462 -9.02 5.42 -7.19
C PRO A 462 -9.02 4.09 -6.40
N TYR A 463 -10.06 3.85 -5.62
CA TYR A 463 -10.23 2.60 -4.88
C TYR A 463 -10.33 1.40 -5.81
N GLY A 464 -9.82 0.26 -5.39
CA GLY A 464 -10.04 -1.02 -6.03
C GLY A 464 -9.45 -1.17 -7.43
N CYS A 465 -8.65 -0.20 -7.91
CA CYS A 465 -7.90 -0.34 -9.15
C CYS A 465 -6.91 -1.50 -9.05
N ASN A 466 -6.81 -2.28 -10.11
CA ASN A 466 -6.01 -3.50 -10.14
C ASN A 466 -4.50 -3.20 -10.14
N THR A 467 -3.76 -3.88 -9.27
CA THR A 467 -2.29 -3.91 -9.29
C THR A 467 -1.81 -5.29 -9.69
N VAL A 468 -0.94 -5.37 -10.68
CA VAL A 468 -0.38 -6.63 -11.17
C VAL A 468 0.97 -6.88 -10.52
N PHE A 469 1.11 -7.98 -9.78
CA PHE A 469 2.37 -8.37 -9.13
C PHE A 469 3.13 -9.37 -9.99
N TYR A 470 4.44 -9.16 -10.12
CA TYR A 470 5.34 -10.06 -10.86
C TYR A 470 5.97 -11.14 -9.97
N THR A 471 5.82 -11.04 -8.66
CA THR A 471 6.31 -12.02 -7.70
C THR A 471 5.21 -13.02 -7.36
N GLU A 472 5.55 -14.32 -7.32
CA GLU A 472 4.65 -15.35 -6.82
C GLU A 472 4.21 -15.01 -5.40
N GLY A 473 2.88 -15.02 -5.17
CA GLY A 473 2.29 -14.62 -3.90
C GLY A 473 2.81 -15.47 -2.73
N ILE A 474 3.61 -14.86 -1.89
CA ILE A 474 3.85 -15.34 -0.54
C ILE A 474 2.50 -15.31 0.19
N LEU A 475 2.26 -16.22 1.14
CA LEU A 475 1.06 -16.19 1.98
C LEU A 475 1.10 -14.98 2.96
N GLU A 476 1.04 -13.79 2.39
CA GLU A 476 1.25 -12.51 3.09
C GLU A 476 0.19 -12.25 4.17
N ASN A 477 -1.00 -12.82 3.99
CA ASN A 477 -2.13 -12.68 4.94
C ASN A 477 -2.14 -13.70 6.11
N LEU A 478 -1.14 -14.58 6.19
CA LEU A 478 -1.11 -15.62 7.19
C LEU A 478 -0.45 -15.14 8.49
N THR A 479 -1.26 -14.79 9.50
CA THR A 479 -0.70 -14.44 10.82
C THR A 479 -0.06 -15.65 11.49
N MET A 480 0.91 -15.41 12.38
CA MET A 480 1.57 -16.47 13.15
C MET A 480 0.58 -17.29 13.99
N GLY A 481 -0.49 -16.68 14.49
CA GLY A 481 -1.57 -17.38 15.19
C GLY A 481 -2.30 -18.35 14.28
N THR A 482 -2.71 -17.89 13.09
CA THR A 482 -3.38 -18.71 12.07
C THR A 482 -2.46 -19.82 11.55
N ALA A 483 -1.19 -19.53 11.31
CA ALA A 483 -0.19 -20.53 10.89
C ALA A 483 -0.05 -21.66 11.92
N ARG A 484 -0.01 -21.35 13.23
CA ARG A 484 0.01 -22.37 14.30
C ARG A 484 -1.25 -23.24 14.28
N VAL A 485 -2.43 -22.66 14.09
CA VAL A 485 -3.68 -23.43 13.98
C VAL A 485 -3.65 -24.37 12.79
N TYR A 486 -3.23 -23.91 11.61
CA TYR A 486 -3.09 -24.77 10.44
C TYR A 486 -2.05 -25.87 10.63
N ALA A 487 -0.91 -25.58 11.26
CA ALA A 487 0.10 -26.60 11.58
C ALA A 487 -0.48 -27.71 12.48
N VAL A 488 -1.25 -27.34 13.51
CA VAL A 488 -1.92 -28.32 14.39
C VAL A 488 -2.94 -29.14 13.61
N LEU A 489 -3.78 -28.51 12.77
CA LEU A 489 -4.76 -29.22 11.94
C LEU A 489 -4.10 -30.20 10.98
N LEU A 490 -3.02 -29.78 10.30
CA LEU A 490 -2.26 -30.63 9.39
C LEU A 490 -1.62 -31.85 10.10
N LEU A 491 -1.17 -31.67 11.35
CA LEU A 491 -0.66 -32.77 12.18
C LEU A 491 -1.80 -33.70 12.67
N MET A 492 -2.98 -33.16 12.95
CA MET A 492 -4.13 -33.94 13.44
C MET A 492 -4.68 -34.90 12.37
N ILE A 493 -4.65 -34.54 11.09
CA ILE A 493 -5.18 -35.37 9.99
C ILE A 493 -4.46 -36.73 9.90
N PRO A 494 -3.10 -36.78 9.79
CA PRO A 494 -2.40 -38.07 9.76
C PRO A 494 -2.62 -38.90 11.04
N VAL A 495 -2.69 -38.26 12.21
CA VAL A 495 -2.94 -38.93 13.49
C VAL A 495 -4.34 -39.55 13.52
N ALA A 496 -5.36 -38.83 13.07
CA ALA A 496 -6.73 -39.34 12.94
C ALA A 496 -6.79 -40.56 12.01
N VAL A 497 -6.15 -40.46 10.84
CA VAL A 497 -6.07 -41.57 9.87
C VAL A 497 -5.36 -42.78 10.49
N ALA A 498 -4.26 -42.56 11.20
CA ALA A 498 -3.55 -43.66 11.92
C ALA A 498 -4.40 -44.29 13.00
N CYS A 499 -5.14 -43.51 13.79
CA CYS A 499 -6.07 -44.01 14.81
C CYS A 499 -7.21 -44.83 14.22
N VAL A 500 -7.83 -44.35 13.12
CA VAL A 500 -8.88 -45.10 12.40
C VAL A 500 -8.31 -46.39 11.81
N GLY A 501 -7.12 -46.35 11.23
CA GLY A 501 -6.41 -47.53 10.73
C GLY A 501 -6.15 -48.55 11.82
N ALA A 502 -5.61 -48.12 12.98
CA ALA A 502 -5.37 -48.97 14.12
C ALA A 502 -6.68 -49.61 14.66
N PHE A 503 -7.75 -48.81 14.78
CA PHE A 503 -9.07 -49.29 15.20
C PHE A 503 -9.63 -50.38 14.26
N VAL A 504 -9.54 -50.18 12.95
CA VAL A 504 -9.97 -51.16 11.94
C VAL A 504 -9.15 -52.46 12.07
N ILE A 505 -7.83 -52.36 12.27
CA ILE A 505 -6.94 -53.52 12.43
C ILE A 505 -7.32 -54.31 13.67
N VAL A 506 -7.48 -53.64 14.86
CA VAL A 506 -7.87 -54.30 16.12
C VAL A 506 -9.24 -54.96 16.00
N LYS A 507 -10.22 -54.29 15.38
CA LYS A 507 -11.56 -54.85 15.15
C LYS A 507 -11.56 -56.08 14.23
N ARG A 508 -10.69 -56.09 13.19
CA ARG A 508 -10.51 -57.28 12.34
C ARG A 508 -9.80 -58.43 13.01
N LYS A 509 -8.87 -58.15 13.93
CA LYS A 509 -8.13 -59.21 14.68
C LYS A 509 -9.00 -59.90 15.72
N ASN A 510 -10.05 -59.23 16.23
CA ASN A 510 -10.99 -59.72 17.23
C ASN A 510 -12.28 -60.33 16.65
N ARG A 511 -12.35 -60.47 15.34
CA ARG A 511 -13.33 -61.26 14.58
C ARG A 511 -12.65 -62.52 14.02
#